data_0953c01101030040481db5b190963c96
#
_entry.id   0953c01101030040481db5b190963c96
#
_cell.length_a   1.000
_cell.length_b   1.000
_cell.length_c   1.000
_cell.angle_alpha   90.00
_cell.angle_beta   90.00
_cell.angle_gamma   90.00
#
_symmetry.space_group_name_H-M   'P 1'
#
loop_
_entity.id
_entity.type
_entity.pdbx_description
1 polymer ?
#
loop_
_entity_poly.entity_id
_entity_poly.type
_entity_poly.pdbx_seq_one_letter_code
_entity_poly.pdbx_strand_id
1 'polypeptide(L)'
;MDIRPLVDTDIPLLVPAVAAQLRELALEFIVHESTREGAATFLAENDQMGVRKFLALGHVYHVALDDGQLAGFIAIRDNSHLFHLFVGKRWQGQGLARKLWNVARAAAIARGGDGNFTVNSSNYAVPAYEAFGFVRVGPMQCVKGLYFNPMRLGWADDRPPSGLDRGRPRLPFRHRRR
;
A
#
# COMPACT_ATOMS: atom_id res chain seq x y z
N MET A 1 0.36 20.86 -3.20
CA MET A 1 0.64 19.42 -2.88
C MET A 1 1.71 18.91 -3.83
N ASP A 2 2.89 18.64 -3.33
CA ASP A 2 4.05 18.12 -4.07
C ASP A 2 4.29 16.66 -3.66
N ILE A 3 4.36 15.73 -4.62
CA ILE A 3 4.64 14.30 -4.36
C ILE A 3 5.93 13.94 -5.08
N ARG A 4 6.96 13.57 -4.31
CA ARG A 4 8.28 13.29 -4.84
C ARG A 4 9.03 12.23 -4.03
N PRO A 5 10.10 11.63 -4.59
CA PRO A 5 11.00 10.78 -3.80
C PRO A 5 11.62 11.55 -2.64
N LEU A 6 11.80 10.86 -1.50
CA LEU A 6 12.65 11.33 -0.42
C LEU A 6 14.10 11.11 -0.80
N VAL A 7 14.91 12.16 -0.80
CA VAL A 7 16.33 12.13 -1.16
C VAL A 7 17.21 12.41 0.06
N ASP A 8 18.52 12.16 -0.05
CA ASP A 8 19.45 12.25 1.08
C ASP A 8 19.45 13.61 1.77
N THR A 9 19.27 14.69 1.02
CA THR A 9 19.18 16.06 1.57
C THR A 9 17.92 16.29 2.42
N ASP A 10 16.89 15.46 2.26
CA ASP A 10 15.66 15.54 3.03
C ASP A 10 15.75 14.83 4.39
N ILE A 11 16.70 13.90 4.53
CA ILE A 11 16.80 13.00 5.70
C ILE A 11 16.78 13.76 7.04
N PRO A 12 17.53 14.86 7.23
CA PRO A 12 17.53 15.56 8.51
C PRO A 12 16.17 16.13 8.91
N LEU A 13 15.38 16.56 7.94
CA LEU A 13 14.09 17.23 8.17
C LEU A 13 12.91 16.26 8.08
N LEU A 14 12.86 15.42 7.05
CA LEU A 14 11.67 14.61 6.75
C LEU A 14 11.65 13.27 7.48
N VAL A 15 12.79 12.65 7.81
CA VAL A 15 12.78 11.38 8.57
C VAL A 15 12.17 11.53 9.95
N PRO A 16 12.45 12.59 10.75
CA PRO A 16 11.74 12.83 11.99
C PRO A 16 10.22 13.00 11.80
N ALA A 17 9.79 13.72 10.76
CA ALA A 17 8.38 13.92 10.44
C ALA A 17 7.68 12.63 10.02
N VAL A 18 8.33 11.81 9.18
CA VAL A 18 7.85 10.48 8.76
C VAL A 18 7.66 9.58 9.97
N ALA A 19 8.66 9.48 10.84
CA ALA A 19 8.60 8.63 12.04
C ALA A 19 7.52 9.11 13.03
N ALA A 20 7.36 10.42 13.20
CA ALA A 20 6.32 10.99 14.07
C ALA A 20 4.91 10.69 13.53
N GLN A 21 4.66 10.92 12.23
CA GLN A 21 3.38 10.65 11.59
C GLN A 21 3.06 9.14 11.59
N LEU A 22 4.07 8.28 11.33
CA LEU A 22 3.91 6.84 11.41
C LEU A 22 3.48 6.41 12.81
N ARG A 23 4.20 6.88 13.83
CA ARG A 23 3.88 6.57 15.23
C ARG A 23 2.46 6.99 15.62
N GLU A 24 2.07 8.22 15.28
CA GLU A 24 0.73 8.76 15.57
C GLU A 24 -0.36 7.85 14.97
N LEU A 25 -0.25 7.56 13.67
CA LEU A 25 -1.26 6.79 12.95
C LEU A 25 -1.23 5.30 13.29
N ALA A 26 -0.05 4.75 13.61
CA ALA A 26 0.06 3.36 14.06
C ALA A 26 -0.61 3.16 15.43
N LEU A 27 -0.44 4.09 16.36
CA LEU A 27 -1.12 4.05 17.66
C LEU A 27 -2.65 4.03 17.53
N GLU A 28 -3.17 4.72 16.52
CA GLU A 28 -4.61 4.81 16.31
C GLU A 28 -5.18 3.64 15.52
N PHE A 29 -4.49 3.16 14.47
CA PHE A 29 -5.08 2.25 13.48
C PHE A 29 -4.45 0.86 13.41
N ILE A 30 -3.34 0.60 14.12
CA ILE A 30 -2.60 -0.66 13.98
C ILE A 30 -2.40 -1.37 15.30
N VAL A 31 -1.88 -0.67 16.31
CA VAL A 31 -1.37 -1.33 17.52
C VAL A 31 -2.45 -1.91 18.41
N HIS A 32 -3.68 -1.38 18.39
CA HIS A 32 -4.79 -1.89 19.18
C HIS A 32 -5.28 -3.28 18.72
N GLU A 33 -4.97 -3.67 17.49
CA GLU A 33 -5.27 -5.00 16.94
C GLU A 33 -4.14 -6.01 17.19
N SER A 34 -3.02 -5.59 17.79
CA SER A 34 -1.81 -6.39 17.97
C SER A 34 -1.61 -6.79 19.43
N THR A 35 -0.73 -7.79 19.69
CA THR A 35 -0.33 -8.05 21.06
C THR A 35 0.48 -6.87 21.59
N ARG A 36 0.55 -6.72 22.92
CA ARG A 36 1.33 -5.64 23.55
C ARG A 36 2.80 -5.65 23.11
N GLU A 37 3.40 -6.85 23.04
CA GLU A 37 4.79 -7.05 22.62
C GLU A 37 4.96 -6.74 21.12
N GLY A 38 4.05 -7.20 20.27
CA GLY A 38 4.05 -6.92 18.84
C GLY A 38 3.91 -5.42 18.55
N ALA A 39 3.01 -4.74 19.24
CA ALA A 39 2.84 -3.29 19.14
C ALA A 39 4.10 -2.53 19.58
N ALA A 40 4.71 -2.91 20.70
CA ALA A 40 5.93 -2.27 21.19
C ALA A 40 7.10 -2.46 20.22
N THR A 41 7.28 -3.68 19.70
CA THR A 41 8.31 -4.00 18.69
C THR A 41 8.09 -3.20 17.42
N PHE A 42 6.85 -3.16 16.89
CA PHE A 42 6.53 -2.38 15.70
C PHE A 42 6.89 -0.91 15.86
N LEU A 43 6.49 -0.29 16.97
CA LEU A 43 6.78 1.13 17.23
C LEU A 43 8.28 1.40 17.39
N ALA A 44 9.04 0.48 18.00
CA ALA A 44 10.49 0.60 18.16
C ALA A 44 11.24 0.42 16.82
N GLU A 45 10.79 -0.50 15.96
CA GLU A 45 11.42 -0.75 14.66
C GLU A 45 11.09 0.34 13.62
N ASN A 46 10.07 1.16 13.87
CA ASN A 46 9.59 2.20 12.96
C ASN A 46 9.79 3.63 13.50
N ASP A 47 10.74 3.81 14.40
CA ASP A 47 11.20 5.13 14.84
C ASP A 47 12.13 5.79 13.79
N GLN A 48 12.74 6.92 14.13
CA GLN A 48 13.67 7.62 13.23
C GLN A 48 14.87 6.75 12.80
N MET A 49 15.39 5.94 13.70
CA MET A 49 16.51 5.02 13.41
C MET A 49 16.06 3.91 12.48
N GLY A 50 14.84 3.36 12.71
CA GLY A 50 14.21 2.40 11.83
C GLY A 50 14.00 2.92 10.42
N VAL A 51 13.44 4.12 10.26
CA VAL A 51 13.26 4.74 8.93
C VAL A 51 14.60 4.94 8.21
N ARG A 52 15.65 5.40 8.91
CA ARG A 52 17.01 5.52 8.35
C ARG A 52 17.55 4.17 7.90
N LYS A 53 17.36 3.12 8.73
CA LYS A 53 17.75 1.75 8.40
C LYS A 53 17.03 1.25 7.14
N PHE A 54 15.72 1.49 7.00
CA PHE A 54 14.97 1.08 5.80
C PHE A 54 15.47 1.80 4.55
N LEU A 55 15.76 3.09 4.62
CA LEU A 55 16.39 3.83 3.53
C LEU A 55 17.75 3.21 3.14
N ALA A 56 18.60 2.90 4.12
CA ALA A 56 19.90 2.27 3.89
C ALA A 56 19.77 0.84 3.30
N LEU A 57 18.67 0.13 3.58
CA LEU A 57 18.33 -1.17 2.99
C LEU A 57 17.70 -1.06 1.60
N GLY A 58 17.59 0.14 1.02
CA GLY A 58 17.06 0.35 -0.32
C GLY A 58 15.54 0.48 -0.41
N HIS A 59 14.83 0.67 0.71
CA HIS A 59 13.42 1.02 0.64
C HIS A 59 13.27 2.42 0.03
N VAL A 60 12.40 2.55 -0.96
CA VAL A 60 12.19 3.82 -1.66
C VAL A 60 10.98 4.53 -1.08
N TYR A 61 11.22 5.65 -0.44
CA TYR A 61 10.17 6.51 0.12
C TYR A 61 9.76 7.59 -0.88
N HIS A 62 8.46 7.84 -1.01
CA HIS A 62 7.91 9.05 -1.61
C HIS A 62 7.12 9.78 -0.55
N VAL A 63 7.27 11.08 -0.53
CA VAL A 63 6.59 11.98 0.41
C VAL A 63 5.64 12.91 -0.33
N ALA A 64 4.52 13.23 0.31
CA ALA A 64 3.60 14.27 -0.13
C ALA A 64 3.74 15.47 0.81
N LEU A 65 4.06 16.62 0.26
CA LEU A 65 4.22 17.88 0.99
C LEU A 65 3.11 18.85 0.61
N ASP A 66 2.49 19.46 1.60
CA ASP A 66 1.49 20.51 1.46
C ASP A 66 2.01 21.76 2.17
N ASP A 67 2.38 22.78 1.40
CA ASP A 67 3.05 23.98 1.90
C ASP A 67 4.25 23.67 2.83
N GLY A 68 5.05 22.67 2.43
CA GLY A 68 6.22 22.23 3.18
C GLY A 68 5.93 21.29 4.35
N GLN A 69 4.69 21.04 4.71
CA GLN A 69 4.30 20.11 5.76
C GLN A 69 4.13 18.69 5.18
N LEU A 70 4.56 17.67 5.91
CA LEU A 70 4.36 16.27 5.53
C LEU A 70 2.87 15.92 5.62
N ALA A 71 2.24 15.74 4.46
CA ALA A 71 0.84 15.32 4.35
C ALA A 71 0.67 13.80 4.36
N GLY A 72 1.67 13.08 3.86
CA GLY A 72 1.68 11.63 3.83
C GLY A 72 2.93 11.08 3.16
N PHE A 73 3.11 9.76 3.26
CA PHE A 73 4.24 9.09 2.62
C PHE A 73 3.90 7.64 2.28
N ILE A 74 4.67 7.09 1.36
CA ILE A 74 4.64 5.68 0.96
C ILE A 74 6.06 5.16 0.85
N ALA A 75 6.28 3.90 1.22
CA ALA A 75 7.54 3.20 1.02
C ALA A 75 7.32 1.89 0.27
N ILE A 76 8.15 1.62 -0.74
CA ILE A 76 8.18 0.35 -1.46
C ILE A 76 9.53 -0.30 -1.26
N ARG A 77 9.52 -1.59 -0.93
CA ARG A 77 10.68 -2.47 -0.82
C ARG A 77 10.74 -3.38 -2.04
N ASP A 78 11.96 -3.65 -2.53
CA ASP A 78 12.23 -4.63 -3.60
C ASP A 78 11.41 -4.41 -4.88
N ASN A 79 10.98 -3.17 -5.14
CA ASN A 79 10.10 -2.76 -6.25
C ASN A 79 8.77 -3.55 -6.33
N SER A 80 8.39 -4.32 -5.31
CA SER A 80 7.26 -5.25 -5.32
C SER A 80 6.46 -5.32 -4.01
N HIS A 81 6.99 -4.80 -2.89
CA HIS A 81 6.27 -4.84 -1.62
C HIS A 81 5.95 -3.43 -1.12
N LEU A 82 4.67 -3.11 -1.02
CA LEU A 82 4.21 -1.88 -0.38
C LEU A 82 4.42 -2.04 1.14
N PHE A 83 5.44 -1.36 1.65
CA PHE A 83 5.93 -1.52 3.02
C PHE A 83 5.25 -0.55 3.98
N HIS A 84 5.12 0.72 3.60
CA HIS A 84 4.40 1.75 4.34
C HIS A 84 3.49 2.56 3.42
N LEU A 85 2.32 2.95 3.92
CA LEU A 85 1.45 3.96 3.34
C LEU A 85 0.67 4.64 4.46
N PHE A 86 0.99 5.90 4.70
CA PHE A 86 0.38 6.69 5.75
C PHE A 86 0.00 8.08 5.22
N VAL A 87 -1.20 8.52 5.57
CA VAL A 87 -1.74 9.84 5.23
C VAL A 87 -2.19 10.51 6.52
N GLY A 88 -1.68 11.69 6.79
CA GLY A 88 -2.05 12.47 7.96
C GLY A 88 -3.55 12.77 7.99
N LYS A 89 -4.15 12.75 9.18
CA LYS A 89 -5.61 12.86 9.38
C LYS A 89 -6.25 14.03 8.61
N ARG A 90 -5.60 15.18 8.59
CA ARG A 90 -6.08 16.37 7.88
C ARG A 90 -6.25 16.17 6.38
N TRP A 91 -5.50 15.23 5.77
CA TRP A 91 -5.47 14.99 4.34
C TRP A 91 -6.14 13.67 3.93
N GLN A 92 -6.71 12.93 4.89
CA GLN A 92 -7.47 11.71 4.59
C GLN A 92 -8.79 12.04 3.87
N GLY A 93 -9.36 11.05 3.17
CA GLY A 93 -10.60 11.22 2.41
C GLY A 93 -10.49 12.07 1.14
N GLN A 94 -9.30 12.59 0.79
CA GLN A 94 -9.06 13.48 -0.35
C GLN A 94 -8.31 12.81 -1.50
N GLY A 95 -8.21 11.48 -1.48
CA GLY A 95 -7.55 10.69 -2.54
C GLY A 95 -6.02 10.70 -2.48
N LEU A 96 -5.39 11.26 -1.43
CA LEU A 96 -3.93 11.37 -1.35
C LEU A 96 -3.23 10.01 -1.31
N ALA A 97 -3.78 9.02 -0.60
CA ALA A 97 -3.24 7.66 -0.58
C ALA A 97 -3.15 7.06 -1.99
N ARG A 98 -4.18 7.25 -2.83
CA ARG A 98 -4.17 6.80 -4.23
C ARG A 98 -3.13 7.53 -5.07
N LYS A 99 -2.96 8.83 -4.87
CA LYS A 99 -1.93 9.62 -5.59
C LYS A 99 -0.53 9.14 -5.23
N LEU A 100 -0.24 8.95 -3.94
CA LEU A 100 1.02 8.39 -3.45
C LEU A 100 1.26 7.00 -4.04
N TRP A 101 0.26 6.11 -4.01
CA TRP A 101 0.34 4.77 -4.59
C TRP A 101 0.67 4.82 -6.09
N ASN A 102 -0.04 5.62 -6.86
CA ASN A 102 0.17 5.71 -8.31
C ASN A 102 1.60 6.17 -8.66
N VAL A 103 2.12 7.18 -7.96
CA VAL A 103 3.48 7.68 -8.16
C VAL A 103 4.52 6.63 -7.78
N ALA A 104 4.39 6.02 -6.60
CA ALA A 104 5.36 5.04 -6.12
C ALA A 104 5.34 3.75 -6.95
N ARG A 105 4.15 3.28 -7.38
CA ARG A 105 3.99 2.14 -8.28
C ARG A 105 4.68 2.39 -9.62
N ALA A 106 4.42 3.53 -10.25
CA ALA A 106 5.06 3.88 -11.53
C ALA A 106 6.59 3.93 -11.40
N ALA A 107 7.09 4.53 -10.33
CA ALA A 107 8.51 4.59 -10.04
C ALA A 107 9.13 3.20 -9.76
N ALA A 108 8.43 2.30 -9.08
CA ALA A 108 8.89 0.92 -8.84
C ALA A 108 9.00 0.13 -10.14
N ILE A 109 7.99 0.23 -11.03
CA ILE A 109 8.00 -0.41 -12.35
C ILE A 109 9.15 0.16 -13.20
N ALA A 110 9.36 1.47 -13.21
CA ALA A 110 10.46 2.10 -13.94
C ALA A 110 11.85 1.66 -13.45
N ARG A 111 11.97 1.23 -12.19
CA ARG A 111 13.19 0.63 -11.62
C ARG A 111 13.31 -0.89 -11.85
N GLY A 112 12.48 -1.48 -12.71
CA GLY A 112 12.54 -2.89 -13.08
C GLY A 112 11.57 -3.80 -12.32
N GLY A 113 10.62 -3.26 -11.56
CA GLY A 113 9.52 -4.03 -11.00
C GLY A 113 8.61 -4.63 -12.09
N ASP A 114 8.12 -5.83 -11.89
CA ASP A 114 7.30 -6.56 -12.85
C ASP A 114 5.81 -6.16 -12.85
N GLY A 115 5.44 -5.22 -11.98
CA GLY A 115 4.05 -4.76 -11.82
C GLY A 115 3.23 -5.57 -10.81
N ASN A 116 3.81 -6.63 -10.25
CA ASN A 116 3.22 -7.41 -9.17
C ASN A 116 3.59 -6.78 -7.81
N PHE A 117 2.61 -6.66 -6.93
CA PHE A 117 2.82 -6.06 -5.61
C PHE A 117 2.16 -6.88 -4.51
N THR A 118 2.78 -6.87 -3.34
CA THR A 118 2.22 -7.40 -2.10
C THR A 118 2.09 -6.29 -1.06
N VAL A 119 1.22 -6.48 -0.08
CA VAL A 119 1.10 -5.63 1.11
C VAL A 119 0.60 -6.46 2.29
N ASN A 120 1.08 -6.13 3.48
CA ASN A 120 0.56 -6.63 4.75
C ASN A 120 -0.32 -5.53 5.37
N SER A 121 -1.63 -5.63 5.19
CA SER A 121 -2.58 -4.58 5.54
C SER A 121 -3.11 -4.71 6.97
N SER A 122 -3.19 -3.61 7.73
CA SER A 122 -4.09 -3.54 8.90
C SER A 122 -5.54 -3.69 8.45
N ASN A 123 -6.45 -4.07 9.36
CA ASN A 123 -7.87 -4.14 9.03
C ASN A 123 -8.42 -2.78 8.56
N TYR A 124 -7.96 -1.69 9.17
CA TYR A 124 -8.35 -0.34 8.80
C TYR A 124 -8.01 0.00 7.34
N ALA A 125 -6.86 -0.44 6.84
CA ALA A 125 -6.39 -0.06 5.50
C ALA A 125 -6.88 -1.00 4.37
N VAL A 126 -7.44 -2.17 4.70
CA VAL A 126 -7.93 -3.14 3.69
C VAL A 126 -8.83 -2.50 2.64
N PRO A 127 -9.87 -1.69 2.97
CA PRO A 127 -10.73 -1.09 1.96
C PRO A 127 -9.99 -0.18 0.97
N ALA A 128 -8.95 0.52 1.44
CA ALA A 128 -8.13 1.36 0.57
C ALA A 128 -7.32 0.53 -0.41
N TYR A 129 -6.73 -0.59 0.04
CA TYR A 129 -5.97 -1.48 -0.83
C TYR A 129 -6.88 -2.22 -1.82
N GLU A 130 -8.07 -2.66 -1.40
CA GLU A 130 -9.07 -3.23 -2.32
C GLU A 130 -9.46 -2.21 -3.40
N ALA A 131 -9.64 -0.94 -3.03
CA ALA A 131 -9.90 0.14 -3.99
C ALA A 131 -8.70 0.38 -4.93
N PHE A 132 -7.46 0.03 -4.56
CA PHE A 132 -6.29 0.07 -5.45
C PHE A 132 -6.19 -1.17 -6.35
N GLY A 133 -7.03 -2.17 -6.14
CA GLY A 133 -7.07 -3.42 -6.88
C GLY A 133 -6.33 -4.58 -6.22
N PHE A 134 -5.85 -4.43 -4.99
CA PHE A 134 -5.31 -5.56 -4.23
C PHE A 134 -6.42 -6.53 -3.84
N VAL A 135 -6.09 -7.82 -3.81
CA VAL A 135 -6.97 -8.88 -3.34
C VAL A 135 -6.32 -9.60 -2.15
N ARG A 136 -7.13 -10.04 -1.19
CA ARG A 136 -6.63 -10.85 -0.07
C ARG A 136 -6.21 -12.22 -0.58
N VAL A 137 -5.09 -12.73 -0.04
CA VAL A 137 -4.55 -14.04 -0.45
C VAL A 137 -4.68 -15.12 0.64
N GLY A 138 -5.36 -14.82 1.71
CA GLY A 138 -5.58 -15.76 2.81
C GLY A 138 -6.20 -15.09 4.04
N PRO A 139 -6.37 -15.85 5.12
CA PRO A 139 -6.85 -15.30 6.38
C PRO A 139 -5.83 -14.33 6.99
N MET A 140 -6.29 -13.53 7.94
CA MET A 140 -5.42 -12.68 8.75
C MET A 140 -4.32 -13.51 9.41
N GLN A 141 -3.09 -13.01 9.39
CA GLN A 141 -1.92 -13.65 9.94
C GLN A 141 -1.40 -12.87 11.14
N CYS A 142 -0.61 -13.56 11.97
CA CYS A 142 0.09 -12.95 13.10
C CYS A 142 1.57 -13.34 13.04
N VAL A 143 2.44 -12.34 12.96
CA VAL A 143 3.89 -12.54 13.03
C VAL A 143 4.47 -11.68 14.13
N LYS A 144 5.15 -12.32 15.09
CA LYS A 144 5.70 -11.65 16.27
C LYS A 144 4.69 -10.74 16.99
N GLY A 145 3.43 -11.18 17.05
CA GLY A 145 2.36 -10.44 17.73
C GLY A 145 1.75 -9.30 16.94
N LEU A 146 2.18 -9.04 15.71
CA LEU A 146 1.58 -8.07 14.80
C LEU A 146 0.61 -8.79 13.83
N TYR A 147 -0.66 -8.39 13.84
CA TYR A 147 -1.69 -8.94 12.96
C TYR A 147 -1.79 -8.15 11.67
N PHE A 148 -1.97 -8.86 10.56
CA PHE A 148 -2.14 -8.24 9.24
C PHE A 148 -2.90 -9.15 8.27
N ASN A 149 -3.48 -8.54 7.25
CA ASN A 149 -4.11 -9.21 6.11
C ASN A 149 -3.11 -9.23 4.94
N PRO A 150 -2.64 -10.42 4.50
CA PRO A 150 -1.80 -10.50 3.31
C PRO A 150 -2.64 -10.22 2.07
N MET A 151 -2.17 -9.30 1.23
CA MET A 151 -2.84 -8.92 -0.02
C MET A 151 -1.85 -8.84 -1.18
N ARG A 152 -2.34 -9.01 -2.41
CA ARG A 152 -1.53 -8.93 -3.64
C ARG A 152 -2.25 -8.18 -4.76
N LEU A 153 -1.48 -7.67 -5.72
CA LEU A 153 -1.95 -6.99 -6.93
C LEU A 153 -1.08 -7.41 -8.12
N GLY A 154 -1.70 -7.64 -9.27
CA GLY A 154 -1.02 -7.81 -10.57
C GLY A 154 -0.83 -9.25 -11.02
N TRP A 155 -1.09 -10.27 -10.21
CA TRP A 155 -1.08 -11.67 -10.64
C TRP A 155 -2.21 -11.97 -11.63
N ALA A 156 -1.98 -12.89 -12.55
CA ALA A 156 -2.94 -13.24 -13.60
C ALA A 156 -4.33 -13.62 -13.05
N ASP A 157 -4.35 -14.25 -11.87
CA ASP A 157 -5.58 -14.69 -11.18
C ASP A 157 -6.40 -13.54 -10.58
N ASP A 158 -5.80 -12.35 -10.46
CA ASP A 158 -6.45 -11.17 -9.86
C ASP A 158 -7.30 -10.41 -10.88
N ARG A 159 -7.26 -10.80 -12.16
CA ARG A 159 -8.15 -10.22 -13.17
C ARG A 159 -9.57 -10.75 -12.94
N PRO A 160 -10.59 -9.85 -12.87
CA PRO A 160 -11.96 -10.32 -12.91
C PRO A 160 -12.16 -11.17 -14.18
N PRO A 161 -12.94 -12.26 -14.12
CA PRO A 161 -13.19 -13.08 -15.28
C PRO A 161 -13.60 -12.18 -16.45
N SER A 162 -12.80 -12.17 -17.49
CA SER A 162 -13.04 -11.40 -18.71
C SER A 162 -14.25 -12.00 -19.38
N GLY A 163 -15.38 -11.28 -19.35
CA GLY A 163 -16.48 -11.55 -20.25
C GLY A 163 -17.60 -12.37 -19.65
N LEU A 164 -18.61 -11.69 -19.23
CA LEU A 164 -19.95 -12.04 -19.67
C LEU A 164 -19.95 -12.02 -21.21
N ASP A 165 -19.64 -13.16 -21.81
CA ASP A 165 -20.13 -13.47 -23.17
C ASP A 165 -21.66 -13.34 -23.07
N ARG A 166 -22.19 -12.16 -23.44
CA ARG A 166 -23.61 -11.97 -23.62
C ARG A 166 -23.96 -12.81 -24.85
N GLY A 167 -24.29 -14.09 -24.55
CA GLY A 167 -24.75 -15.03 -25.53
C GLY A 167 -25.72 -14.37 -26.50
N ARG A 168 -25.30 -14.24 -27.75
CA ARG A 168 -26.23 -13.95 -28.84
C ARG A 168 -27.31 -15.03 -28.80
N PRO A 169 -28.60 -14.69 -28.82
CA PRO A 169 -29.66 -15.67 -28.91
C PRO A 169 -29.48 -16.47 -30.20
N ARG A 170 -29.28 -17.79 -30.07
CA ARG A 170 -29.30 -18.72 -31.19
C ARG A 170 -30.71 -18.67 -31.77
N LEU A 171 -30.84 -18.14 -32.95
CA LEU A 171 -32.09 -18.22 -33.74
C LEU A 171 -32.40 -19.73 -33.99
N PRO A 172 -33.68 -20.17 -33.84
CA PRO A 172 -34.03 -21.56 -34.04
C PRO A 172 -33.95 -21.90 -35.51
N PHE A 173 -33.27 -23.02 -35.83
CA PHE A 173 -33.23 -23.62 -37.16
C PHE A 173 -34.64 -23.93 -37.61
N ARG A 174 -35.10 -23.31 -38.72
CA ARG A 174 -36.32 -23.70 -39.45
C ARG A 174 -36.08 -25.04 -40.12
N HIS A 175 -36.75 -26.11 -39.66
CA HIS A 175 -36.91 -27.33 -40.43
C HIS A 175 -37.73 -27.03 -41.68
N ARG A 176 -37.13 -27.14 -42.85
CA ARG A 176 -37.88 -27.31 -44.11
C ARG A 176 -38.26 -28.79 -44.21
N ARG A 177 -39.55 -29.08 -44.21
CA ARG A 177 -40.11 -30.34 -44.62
C ARG A 177 -40.05 -30.43 -46.15
N ARG A 178 -39.59 -31.58 -46.66
CA ARG A 178 -40.04 -32.26 -47.85
C ARG A 178 -40.35 -33.69 -47.49
#